data_552d402e207362bf5db53f836cb777c2
#
_entry.id   552d402e207362bf5db53f836cb777c2
#
_cell.length_a   1.000
_cell.length_b   1.000
_cell.length_c   1.000
_cell.angle_alpha   90.00
_cell.angle_beta   90.00
_cell.angle_gamma   90.00
#
_symmetry.space_group_name_H-M   'P 1'
#
loop_
_entity.id
_entity.type
_entity.pdbx_description
1 polymer ?
#
loop_
_entity_poly.entity_id
_entity_poly.type
_entity_poly.pdbx_seq_one_letter_code
_entity_poly.pdbx_strand_id
1 'polypeptide(L)'
;IVSKSDENNIKYYSKDEGILSIMYHRFNENKYPSTNIKMHIFKEHINIIKKSNFNFHNPNNFEEQFNIPKSKKEILITIDDAFESFYNEAWPYLNENKIPFILFVSTEPVGKRGYMTWEQIKEIENKNFAYIGHHSHTHEYLIDASNEEFILDIETANTIFLKELGYVPSLFSYPFGEYSKFMKDYISKNFKYAFGQH
;
A
#
# COMPACT_ATOMS: atom_id res chain seq x y z
N ILE A 1 7.31 -9.25 -4.06
CA ILE A 1 6.39 -8.94 -5.17
C ILE A 1 6.59 -9.99 -6.24
N VAL A 2 5.57 -10.83 -6.49
CA VAL A 2 5.61 -11.83 -7.57
C VAL A 2 4.72 -11.33 -8.70
N SER A 3 5.31 -11.03 -9.86
CA SER A 3 4.54 -10.67 -11.06
C SER A 3 3.87 -11.92 -11.65
N LYS A 4 2.71 -11.73 -12.33
CA LYS A 4 2.16 -12.72 -13.26
C LYS A 4 3.16 -12.91 -14.41
N SER A 5 4.06 -13.87 -14.33
CA SER A 5 4.85 -14.30 -15.48
C SER A 5 4.62 -15.78 -15.71
N ASP A 6 4.47 -16.14 -16.99
CA ASP A 6 4.38 -17.50 -17.46
C ASP A 6 5.39 -18.41 -16.75
N GLU A 7 4.95 -19.61 -16.38
CA GLU A 7 5.69 -20.61 -15.60
C GLU A 7 7.08 -21.01 -16.19
N ASN A 8 7.47 -20.49 -17.36
CA ASN A 8 8.71 -20.84 -18.05
C ASN A 8 9.79 -19.75 -18.08
N ASN A 9 9.59 -18.60 -17.41
CA ASN A 9 10.59 -17.53 -17.33
C ASN A 9 10.74 -17.04 -15.89
N ILE A 10 11.39 -17.84 -15.03
CA ILE A 10 11.90 -17.34 -13.77
C ILE A 10 13.09 -16.42 -14.09
N LYS A 11 12.82 -15.15 -14.26
CA LYS A 11 13.84 -14.12 -14.31
C LYS A 11 14.38 -13.96 -12.89
N TYR A 12 15.57 -14.47 -12.64
CA TYR A 12 16.30 -14.13 -11.42
C TYR A 12 16.68 -12.65 -11.52
N TYR A 13 16.07 -11.83 -10.67
CA TYR A 13 16.47 -10.43 -10.53
C TYR A 13 17.90 -10.40 -9.96
N SER A 14 18.75 -9.59 -10.56
CA SER A 14 20.07 -9.33 -9.96
C SER A 14 19.88 -8.62 -8.61
N LYS A 15 20.89 -8.68 -7.72
CA LYS A 15 20.85 -7.96 -6.43
C LYS A 15 20.69 -6.44 -6.58
N ASP A 16 20.83 -5.94 -7.78
CA ASP A 16 20.79 -4.52 -8.11
C ASP A 16 19.48 -4.09 -8.79
N GLU A 17 18.57 -5.02 -9.05
CA GLU A 17 17.26 -4.77 -9.66
C GLU A 17 16.16 -4.99 -8.61
N GLY A 18 15.10 -4.19 -8.70
CA GLY A 18 13.92 -4.31 -7.85
C GLY A 18 13.55 -3.02 -7.14
N ILE A 19 12.41 -3.07 -6.47
CA ILE A 19 11.86 -1.98 -5.67
C ILE A 19 11.80 -2.44 -4.22
N LEU A 20 12.46 -1.71 -3.33
CA LEU A 20 12.36 -1.93 -1.89
C LEU A 20 11.10 -1.23 -1.37
N SER A 21 10.16 -1.99 -0.81
CA SER A 21 8.99 -1.41 -0.14
C SER A 21 9.28 -1.17 1.34
N ILE A 22 8.95 0.03 1.83
CA ILE A 22 9.01 0.41 3.24
C ILE A 22 7.60 0.79 3.68
N MET A 23 7.09 0.10 4.69
CA MET A 23 5.72 0.21 5.16
C MET A 23 5.63 1.05 6.45
N TYR A 24 4.60 1.88 6.53
CA TYR A 24 4.20 2.65 7.71
C TYR A 24 2.70 2.54 7.94
N HIS A 25 2.24 2.89 9.17
CA HIS A 25 0.81 2.89 9.52
C HIS A 25 0.42 4.19 10.24
N ARG A 26 0.87 4.35 11.50
CA ARG A 26 0.51 5.44 12.42
C ARG A 26 1.66 6.42 12.63
N PHE A 27 1.32 7.67 12.92
CA PHE A 27 2.30 8.75 13.10
C PHE A 27 2.02 9.55 14.37
N ASN A 28 3.07 9.78 15.16
CA ASN A 28 3.03 10.58 16.40
C ASN A 28 2.01 10.13 17.46
N GLU A 29 1.40 8.97 17.32
CA GLU A 29 0.51 8.45 18.36
C GLU A 29 1.30 8.01 19.60
N ASN A 30 0.62 7.97 20.76
CA ASN A 30 1.22 7.49 22.02
C ASN A 30 0.89 6.02 22.32
N LYS A 31 0.09 5.38 21.47
CA LYS A 31 -0.32 3.98 21.54
C LYS A 31 0.25 3.21 20.35
N TYR A 32 0.18 1.89 20.43
CA TYR A 32 0.53 0.98 19.34
C TYR A 32 1.97 1.13 18.84
N PRO A 33 2.99 0.94 19.71
CA PRO A 33 4.39 1.22 19.37
C PRO A 33 4.92 0.38 18.20
N SER A 34 4.34 -0.79 17.93
CA SER A 34 4.74 -1.67 16.82
C SER A 34 4.36 -1.13 15.43
N THR A 35 3.34 -0.27 15.36
CA THR A 35 2.84 0.30 14.09
C THR A 35 2.94 1.81 14.02
N ASN A 36 3.52 2.46 15.06
CA ASN A 36 3.61 3.90 15.17
C ASN A 36 5.05 4.40 15.02
N ILE A 37 5.23 5.46 14.25
CA ILE A 37 6.52 6.15 14.10
C ILE A 37 6.40 7.62 14.53
N LYS A 38 7.46 8.16 15.16
CA LYS A 38 7.52 9.60 15.43
C LYS A 38 7.89 10.37 14.16
N MET A 39 7.23 11.51 13.92
CA MET A 39 7.43 12.30 12.69
C MET A 39 8.88 12.73 12.45
N HIS A 40 9.66 13.03 13.49
CA HIS A 40 11.06 13.38 13.31
C HIS A 40 11.88 12.19 12.77
N ILE A 41 11.59 10.94 13.20
CA ILE A 41 12.22 9.74 12.69
C ILE A 41 11.78 9.45 11.24
N PHE A 42 10.48 9.61 10.95
CA PHE A 42 9.99 9.48 9.58
C PHE A 42 10.68 10.46 8.63
N LYS A 43 10.79 11.73 9.01
CA LYS A 43 11.52 12.76 8.23
C LYS A 43 13.00 12.40 8.06
N GLU A 44 13.62 11.80 9.08
CA GLU A 44 15.00 11.33 8.97
C GLU A 44 15.13 10.17 7.96
N HIS A 45 14.21 9.18 7.97
CA HIS A 45 14.16 8.13 6.95
C HIS A 45 14.07 8.73 5.54
N ILE A 46 13.17 9.69 5.32
CA ILE A 46 13.05 10.38 4.03
C ILE A 46 14.35 11.08 3.64
N ASN A 47 15.00 11.75 4.58
CA ASN A 47 16.27 12.46 4.33
C ASN A 47 17.41 11.47 3.99
N ILE A 48 17.46 10.31 4.64
CA ILE A 48 18.44 9.27 4.34
C ILE A 48 18.22 8.78 2.90
N ILE A 49 16.97 8.52 2.49
CA ILE A 49 16.63 8.11 1.13
C ILE A 49 17.05 9.18 0.11
N LYS A 50 16.71 10.46 0.36
CA LYS A 50 17.07 11.58 -0.51
C LYS A 50 18.60 11.77 -0.67
N LYS A 51 19.37 11.46 0.36
CA LYS A 51 20.84 11.56 0.36
C LYS A 51 21.54 10.30 -0.19
N SER A 52 20.82 9.21 -0.30
CA SER A 52 21.34 7.94 -0.80
C SER A 52 21.30 7.85 -2.34
N ASN A 53 21.77 6.73 -2.89
CA ASN A 53 21.65 6.44 -4.32
C ASN A 53 20.31 5.77 -4.69
N PHE A 54 19.24 6.06 -3.94
CA PHE A 54 17.89 5.57 -4.22
C PHE A 54 17.00 6.68 -4.80
N ASN A 55 16.04 6.29 -5.63
CA ASN A 55 14.93 7.14 -6.04
C ASN A 55 13.64 6.69 -5.33
N PHE A 56 12.69 7.61 -5.15
CA PHE A 56 11.33 7.22 -4.80
C PHE A 56 10.61 6.67 -6.02
N HIS A 57 10.01 5.50 -5.88
CA HIS A 57 9.17 4.92 -6.92
C HIS A 57 7.79 5.55 -6.91
N ASN A 58 7.33 6.07 -8.07
CA ASN A 58 5.98 6.58 -8.22
C ASN A 58 5.02 5.42 -8.56
N PRO A 59 4.07 5.08 -7.68
CA PRO A 59 3.19 3.94 -7.89
C PRO A 59 2.17 4.10 -9.01
N ASN A 60 1.91 5.31 -9.50
CA ASN A 60 1.01 5.55 -10.62
C ASN A 60 1.53 4.96 -11.94
N ASN A 61 2.83 4.72 -12.04
CA ASN A 61 3.47 4.10 -13.21
C ASN A 61 4.03 2.71 -12.89
N PHE A 62 3.48 2.01 -11.90
CA PHE A 62 4.06 0.78 -11.36
C PHE A 62 4.33 -0.28 -12.42
N GLU A 63 3.37 -0.55 -13.31
CA GLU A 63 3.52 -1.57 -14.36
C GLU A 63 4.55 -1.20 -15.43
N GLU A 64 4.52 0.04 -15.88
CA GLU A 64 5.42 0.50 -16.94
C GLU A 64 6.87 0.50 -16.46
N GLN A 65 7.07 0.83 -15.19
CA GLN A 65 8.40 1.00 -14.64
C GLN A 65 9.01 -0.27 -14.05
N PHE A 66 8.20 -1.27 -13.68
CA PHE A 66 8.69 -2.49 -13.04
C PHE A 66 9.67 -3.29 -13.90
N ASN A 67 9.49 -3.28 -15.22
CA ASN A 67 10.32 -4.01 -16.18
C ASN A 67 11.40 -3.16 -16.86
N ILE A 68 11.53 -1.88 -16.55
CA ILE A 68 12.54 -1.01 -17.14
C ILE A 68 13.83 -1.08 -16.30
N PRO A 69 15.01 -1.32 -16.92
CA PRO A 69 16.28 -1.25 -16.20
C PRO A 69 16.46 0.11 -15.54
N LYS A 70 16.80 0.12 -14.26
CA LYS A 70 16.97 1.36 -13.48
C LYS A 70 18.45 1.70 -13.34
N SER A 71 18.76 2.97 -13.48
CA SER A 71 20.10 3.50 -13.17
C SER A 71 20.34 3.60 -11.65
N LYS A 72 19.28 3.59 -10.86
CA LYS A 72 19.30 3.65 -9.39
C LYS A 72 18.27 2.70 -8.83
N LYS A 73 18.55 2.17 -7.64
CA LYS A 73 17.57 1.41 -6.85
C LYS A 73 16.40 2.30 -6.47
N GLU A 74 15.21 1.72 -6.36
CA GLU A 74 14.00 2.45 -6.02
C GLU A 74 13.42 2.01 -4.68
N ILE A 75 12.85 2.98 -3.97
CA ILE A 75 12.12 2.75 -2.72
C ILE A 75 10.66 3.16 -2.94
N LEU A 76 9.76 2.24 -2.62
CA LEU A 76 8.33 2.48 -2.57
C LEU A 76 7.91 2.65 -1.12
N ILE A 77 7.23 3.75 -0.82
CA ILE A 77 6.60 3.98 0.48
C ILE A 77 5.18 3.45 0.43
N THR A 78 4.79 2.65 1.40
CA THR A 78 3.41 2.22 1.61
C THR A 78 2.91 2.65 2.98
N ILE A 79 1.66 3.06 3.04
CA ILE A 79 0.95 3.47 4.26
C ILE A 79 -0.28 2.59 4.36
N ASP A 80 -0.40 1.79 5.40
CA ASP A 80 -1.52 0.89 5.57
C ASP A 80 -2.58 1.47 6.54
N ASP A 81 -3.82 0.98 6.43
CA ASP A 81 -4.99 1.24 7.28
C ASP A 81 -5.67 2.61 7.16
N ALA A 82 -5.08 3.59 6.51
CA ALA A 82 -5.64 4.94 6.39
C ALA A 82 -6.00 5.57 7.75
N PHE A 83 -5.10 5.51 8.74
CA PHE A 83 -5.30 6.15 10.04
C PHE A 83 -5.36 7.67 9.94
N GLU A 84 -6.19 8.29 10.79
CA GLU A 84 -6.30 9.75 10.89
C GLU A 84 -4.95 10.42 11.21
N SER A 85 -4.09 9.74 12.00
CA SER A 85 -2.75 10.24 12.32
C SER A 85 -1.84 10.36 11.09
N PHE A 86 -2.00 9.51 10.07
CA PHE A 86 -1.30 9.69 8.80
C PHE A 86 -1.73 10.99 8.12
N TYR A 87 -3.02 11.25 8.01
CA TYR A 87 -3.53 12.46 7.36
C TYR A 87 -3.10 13.74 8.09
N ASN A 88 -3.17 13.75 9.42
CA ASN A 88 -2.86 14.93 10.22
C ASN A 88 -1.36 15.23 10.31
N GLU A 89 -0.52 14.20 10.37
CA GLU A 89 0.90 14.33 10.69
C GLU A 89 1.84 14.17 9.46
N ALA A 90 1.67 13.09 8.70
CA ALA A 90 2.60 12.75 7.64
C ALA A 90 2.18 13.27 6.26
N TRP A 91 0.89 13.29 5.95
CA TRP A 91 0.37 13.75 4.68
C TRP A 91 0.80 15.18 4.30
N PRO A 92 0.72 16.19 5.18
CA PRO A 92 1.17 17.54 4.83
C PRO A 92 2.64 17.58 4.38
N TYR A 93 3.50 16.81 5.05
CA TYR A 93 4.92 16.72 4.69
C TYR A 93 5.15 16.00 3.36
N LEU A 94 4.46 14.88 3.11
CA LEU A 94 4.55 14.14 1.85
C LEU A 94 4.03 14.98 0.68
N ASN A 95 2.92 15.71 0.87
CA ASN A 95 2.33 16.58 -0.13
C ASN A 95 3.24 17.77 -0.48
N GLU A 96 3.78 18.45 0.50
CA GLU A 96 4.73 19.57 0.30
C GLU A 96 5.97 19.13 -0.49
N ASN A 97 6.51 17.96 -0.15
CA ASN A 97 7.71 17.41 -0.77
C ASN A 97 7.46 16.56 -2.02
N LYS A 98 6.20 16.35 -2.42
CA LYS A 98 5.76 15.48 -3.55
C LYS A 98 6.38 14.09 -3.50
N ILE A 99 6.42 13.48 -2.31
CA ILE A 99 7.00 12.16 -2.09
C ILE A 99 5.98 11.11 -2.45
N PRO A 100 6.27 10.20 -3.41
CA PRO A 100 5.33 9.18 -3.84
C PRO A 100 5.07 8.10 -2.78
N PHE A 101 3.83 7.61 -2.73
CA PHE A 101 3.42 6.52 -1.83
C PHE A 101 2.14 5.83 -2.29
N ILE A 102 1.88 4.65 -1.72
CA ILE A 102 0.58 3.97 -1.79
C ILE A 102 -0.10 4.10 -0.42
N LEU A 103 -1.37 4.48 -0.41
CA LEU A 103 -2.24 4.41 0.76
C LEU A 103 -3.16 3.19 0.60
N PHE A 104 -2.91 2.12 1.36
CA PHE A 104 -3.76 0.94 1.39
C PHE A 104 -4.93 1.16 2.36
N VAL A 105 -6.15 1.06 1.84
CA VAL A 105 -7.38 1.39 2.55
C VAL A 105 -8.23 0.16 2.80
N SER A 106 -8.54 -0.11 4.07
CA SER A 106 -9.63 -1.01 4.46
C SER A 106 -10.92 -0.20 4.53
N THR A 107 -11.98 -0.66 3.86
CA THR A 107 -13.14 0.19 3.60
C THR A 107 -14.09 0.32 4.78
N GLU A 108 -14.18 -0.67 5.69
CA GLU A 108 -15.07 -0.61 6.85
C GLU A 108 -14.68 0.44 7.90
N PRO A 109 -13.39 0.63 8.23
CA PRO A 109 -12.96 1.63 9.21
C PRO A 109 -13.10 3.07 8.73
N VAL A 110 -13.16 3.34 7.42
CA VAL A 110 -13.22 4.70 6.87
C VAL A 110 -14.38 5.49 7.48
N GLY A 111 -14.07 6.70 7.99
CA GLY A 111 -15.02 7.57 8.66
C GLY A 111 -15.29 7.24 10.13
N LYS A 112 -14.76 6.12 10.64
CA LYS A 112 -14.80 5.81 12.09
C LYS A 112 -13.72 6.61 12.82
N ARG A 113 -13.90 6.76 14.14
CA ARG A 113 -12.94 7.48 15.01
C ARG A 113 -11.53 6.91 14.88
N GLY A 114 -10.56 7.78 14.56
CA GLY A 114 -9.15 7.43 14.39
C GLY A 114 -8.76 7.00 12.99
N TYR A 115 -9.69 7.01 12.05
CA TYR A 115 -9.47 6.72 10.63
C TYR A 115 -9.82 7.92 9.76
N MET A 116 -9.28 7.96 8.58
CA MET A 116 -9.56 8.99 7.57
C MET A 116 -11.01 8.88 7.08
N THR A 117 -11.53 10.01 6.57
CA THR A 117 -12.79 10.03 5.82
C THR A 117 -12.56 9.79 4.33
N TRP A 118 -13.63 9.49 3.57
CA TRP A 118 -13.53 9.35 2.11
C TRP A 118 -13.13 10.67 1.44
N GLU A 119 -13.52 11.82 1.97
CA GLU A 119 -13.11 13.13 1.45
C GLU A 119 -11.60 13.32 1.55
N GLN A 120 -11.01 12.93 2.67
CA GLN A 120 -9.56 12.99 2.89
C GLN A 120 -8.80 12.01 1.95
N ILE A 121 -9.35 10.80 1.76
CA ILE A 121 -8.79 9.81 0.83
C ILE A 121 -8.85 10.33 -0.61
N LYS A 122 -9.97 10.93 -1.04
CA LYS A 122 -10.13 11.54 -2.38
C LYS A 122 -9.21 12.74 -2.60
N GLU A 123 -8.95 13.53 -1.56
CA GLU A 123 -7.95 14.62 -1.64
C GLU A 123 -6.56 14.07 -1.98
N ILE A 124 -6.16 12.96 -1.35
CA ILE A 124 -4.88 12.29 -1.61
C ILE A 124 -4.87 11.67 -3.01
N GLU A 125 -5.93 10.97 -3.38
CA GLU A 125 -6.08 10.28 -4.67
C GLU A 125 -5.92 11.24 -5.87
N ASN A 126 -6.35 12.49 -5.73
CA ASN A 126 -6.19 13.51 -6.76
C ASN A 126 -4.73 13.95 -7.02
N LYS A 127 -3.74 13.39 -6.32
CA LYS A 127 -2.33 13.71 -6.53
C LYS A 127 -1.66 12.71 -7.46
N ASN A 128 -0.87 13.19 -8.41
CA ASN A 128 -0.17 12.37 -9.40
C ASN A 128 1.02 11.56 -8.82
N PHE A 129 1.30 11.67 -7.52
CA PHE A 129 2.33 10.94 -6.80
C PHE A 129 1.77 10.03 -5.70
N ALA A 130 0.45 10.01 -5.49
CA ALA A 130 -0.20 9.15 -4.52
C ALA A 130 -1.09 8.13 -5.25
N TYR A 131 -1.16 6.91 -4.74
CA TYR A 131 -2.01 5.85 -5.25
C TYR A 131 -2.84 5.26 -4.10
N ILE A 132 -4.14 5.01 -4.34
CA ILE A 132 -4.99 4.31 -3.37
C ILE A 132 -4.94 2.82 -3.68
N GLY A 133 -4.52 2.02 -2.70
CA GLY A 133 -4.48 0.57 -2.75
C GLY A 133 -5.61 -0.07 -1.95
N HIS A 134 -5.89 -1.32 -2.23
CA HIS A 134 -6.91 -2.11 -1.57
C HIS A 134 -6.33 -2.86 -0.36
N HIS A 135 -7.00 -2.80 0.81
CA HIS A 135 -6.58 -3.47 2.05
C HIS A 135 -7.71 -4.25 2.71
N SER A 136 -8.55 -4.95 1.93
CA SER A 136 -9.76 -5.65 2.36
C SER A 136 -10.92 -4.70 2.78
N HIS A 137 -12.01 -5.28 3.30
CA HIS A 137 -13.11 -4.54 3.90
C HIS A 137 -12.92 -4.36 5.40
N THR A 138 -12.93 -5.46 6.15
CA THR A 138 -12.98 -5.44 7.62
C THR A 138 -11.63 -5.21 8.29
N HIS A 139 -10.53 -5.52 7.61
CA HIS A 139 -9.19 -5.64 8.20
C HIS A 139 -9.12 -6.69 9.34
N GLU A 140 -9.97 -7.71 9.27
CA GLU A 140 -9.90 -8.83 10.20
C GLU A 140 -8.75 -9.79 9.83
N TYR A 141 -8.50 -10.78 10.70
CA TYR A 141 -7.47 -11.80 10.47
C TYR A 141 -7.98 -12.85 9.45
N LEU A 142 -7.99 -12.45 8.17
CA LEU A 142 -8.66 -13.18 7.08
C LEU A 142 -8.08 -14.56 6.79
N ILE A 143 -6.89 -14.89 7.31
CA ILE A 143 -6.32 -16.22 7.14
C ILE A 143 -7.12 -17.30 7.89
N ASP A 144 -7.84 -16.92 8.94
CA ASP A 144 -8.71 -17.80 9.73
C ASP A 144 -10.15 -17.86 9.19
N ALA A 145 -10.48 -16.99 8.23
CA ALA A 145 -11.80 -16.99 7.59
C ALA A 145 -11.98 -18.15 6.61
N SER A 146 -13.21 -18.55 6.38
CA SER A 146 -13.52 -19.46 5.26
C SER A 146 -13.24 -18.78 3.92
N ASN A 147 -13.13 -19.57 2.85
CA ASN A 147 -12.92 -19.04 1.51
C ASN A 147 -14.06 -18.10 1.08
N GLU A 148 -15.30 -18.45 1.45
CA GLU A 148 -16.50 -17.68 1.14
C GLU A 148 -16.52 -16.35 1.89
N GLU A 149 -16.14 -16.32 3.17
CA GLU A 149 -16.03 -15.11 3.97
C GLU A 149 -14.93 -14.18 3.43
N PHE A 150 -13.78 -14.75 3.06
CA PHE A 150 -12.71 -13.98 2.43
C PHE A 150 -13.17 -13.33 1.12
N ILE A 151 -13.82 -14.10 0.22
CA ILE A 151 -14.35 -13.56 -1.04
C ILE A 151 -15.36 -12.46 -0.76
N LEU A 152 -16.28 -12.67 0.17
CA LEU A 152 -17.32 -11.70 0.52
C LEU A 152 -16.69 -10.38 1.05
N ASP A 153 -15.66 -10.47 1.87
CA ASP A 153 -14.93 -9.30 2.37
C ASP A 153 -14.32 -8.49 1.21
N ILE A 154 -13.62 -9.14 0.29
CA ILE A 154 -13.01 -8.47 -0.85
C ILE A 154 -14.07 -7.84 -1.78
N GLU A 155 -15.14 -8.57 -2.12
CA GLU A 155 -16.20 -8.06 -2.99
C GLU A 155 -17.00 -6.92 -2.35
N THR A 156 -17.16 -6.93 -1.03
CA THR A 156 -17.76 -5.82 -0.28
C THR A 156 -16.88 -4.58 -0.41
N ALA A 157 -15.57 -4.71 -0.20
CA ALA A 157 -14.64 -3.60 -0.39
C ALA A 157 -14.65 -3.09 -1.84
N ASN A 158 -14.65 -3.98 -2.84
CA ASN A 158 -14.73 -3.62 -4.27
C ASN A 158 -15.95 -2.74 -4.56
N THR A 159 -17.11 -3.12 -4.01
CA THR A 159 -18.36 -2.37 -4.18
C THR A 159 -18.25 -0.96 -3.60
N ILE A 160 -17.63 -0.83 -2.42
CA ILE A 160 -17.45 0.46 -1.76
C ILE A 160 -16.43 1.32 -2.53
N PHE A 161 -15.30 0.77 -2.95
CA PHE A 161 -14.32 1.49 -3.77
C PHE A 161 -14.93 2.00 -5.08
N LEU A 162 -15.69 1.15 -5.77
CA LEU A 162 -16.38 1.55 -7.00
C LEU A 162 -17.36 2.70 -6.76
N LYS A 163 -18.11 2.66 -5.65
CA LYS A 163 -19.03 3.73 -5.25
C LYS A 163 -18.29 5.03 -4.92
N GLU A 164 -17.20 4.96 -4.14
CA GLU A 164 -16.54 6.14 -3.58
C GLU A 164 -15.50 6.74 -4.54
N LEU A 165 -14.72 5.92 -5.25
CA LEU A 165 -13.65 6.35 -6.13
C LEU A 165 -13.98 6.23 -7.62
N GLY A 166 -15.01 5.46 -7.99
CA GLY A 166 -15.37 5.18 -9.39
C GLY A 166 -14.55 4.04 -10.02
N TYR A 167 -13.65 3.42 -9.26
CA TYR A 167 -12.83 2.27 -9.68
C TYR A 167 -12.47 1.38 -8.50
N VAL A 168 -12.01 0.15 -8.78
CA VAL A 168 -11.43 -0.74 -7.78
C VAL A 168 -9.90 -0.64 -7.88
N PRO A 169 -9.17 -0.36 -6.77
CA PRO A 169 -7.72 -0.32 -6.78
C PRO A 169 -7.11 -1.65 -7.25
N SER A 170 -6.10 -1.59 -8.12
CA SER A 170 -5.49 -2.79 -8.69
C SER A 170 -4.30 -3.34 -7.89
N LEU A 171 -3.83 -2.61 -6.88
CA LEU A 171 -2.80 -3.05 -5.95
C LEU A 171 -3.45 -3.44 -4.62
N PHE A 172 -3.03 -4.59 -4.08
CA PHE A 172 -3.59 -5.16 -2.85
C PHE A 172 -2.51 -5.31 -1.77
N SER A 173 -2.82 -5.01 -0.51
CA SER A 173 -2.01 -5.37 0.65
C SER A 173 -2.79 -6.34 1.53
N TYR A 174 -2.15 -7.46 1.90
CA TYR A 174 -2.77 -8.44 2.81
C TYR A 174 -2.81 -7.88 4.23
N PRO A 175 -4.00 -7.82 4.90
CA PRO A 175 -4.08 -7.51 6.31
C PRO A 175 -3.13 -8.41 7.13
N PHE A 176 -2.38 -7.82 8.05
CA PHE A 176 -1.32 -8.48 8.83
C PHE A 176 -0.18 -9.09 7.99
N GLY A 177 -0.19 -8.91 6.67
CA GLY A 177 0.78 -9.47 5.73
C GLY A 177 0.68 -10.97 5.49
N GLU A 178 -0.29 -11.65 6.12
CA GLU A 178 -0.45 -13.10 6.04
C GLU A 178 -1.47 -13.53 4.99
N TYR A 179 -1.21 -14.67 4.34
CA TYR A 179 -2.10 -15.19 3.31
C TYR A 179 -1.99 -16.70 3.16
N SER A 180 -3.13 -17.34 2.90
CA SER A 180 -3.20 -18.74 2.48
C SER A 180 -2.94 -18.90 0.97
N LYS A 181 -2.74 -20.14 0.53
CA LYS A 181 -2.67 -20.45 -0.90
C LYS A 181 -3.92 -19.99 -1.64
N PHE A 182 -5.10 -20.24 -1.07
CA PHE A 182 -6.37 -19.83 -1.66
C PHE A 182 -6.44 -18.31 -1.85
N MET A 183 -6.13 -17.55 -0.79
CA MET A 183 -6.11 -16.09 -0.84
C MET A 183 -5.15 -15.58 -1.93
N LYS A 184 -3.95 -16.13 -2.01
CA LYS A 184 -2.98 -15.80 -3.05
C LYS A 184 -3.52 -16.07 -4.44
N ASP A 185 -4.12 -17.26 -4.66
CA ASP A 185 -4.67 -17.67 -5.95
C ASP A 185 -5.84 -16.76 -6.36
N TYR A 186 -6.70 -16.35 -5.42
CA TYR A 186 -7.81 -15.43 -5.65
C TYR A 186 -7.30 -14.02 -5.98
N ILE A 187 -6.43 -13.47 -5.15
CA ILE A 187 -5.88 -12.11 -5.32
C ILE A 187 -5.09 -12.02 -6.63
N SER A 188 -4.30 -13.01 -7.00
CA SER A 188 -3.53 -13.02 -8.24
C SER A 188 -4.39 -12.96 -9.51
N LYS A 189 -5.66 -13.37 -9.45
CA LYS A 189 -6.60 -13.29 -10.58
C LYS A 189 -7.29 -11.94 -10.69
N ASN A 190 -7.46 -11.23 -9.57
CA ASN A 190 -8.28 -10.04 -9.47
C ASN A 190 -7.46 -8.74 -9.31
N PHE A 191 -6.22 -8.84 -8.86
CA PHE A 191 -5.33 -7.70 -8.63
C PHE A 191 -4.04 -7.85 -9.44
N LYS A 192 -3.41 -6.73 -9.77
CA LYS A 192 -2.16 -6.72 -10.56
C LYS A 192 -0.96 -7.11 -9.70
N TYR A 193 -0.85 -6.57 -8.51
CA TYR A 193 0.21 -6.87 -7.54
C TYR A 193 -0.36 -6.94 -6.13
N ALA A 194 0.29 -7.75 -5.29
CA ALA A 194 -0.05 -7.88 -3.88
C ALA A 194 1.18 -7.77 -2.99
N PHE A 195 0.98 -7.18 -1.81
CA PHE A 195 2.01 -6.90 -0.81
C PHE A 195 1.74 -7.74 0.43
N GLY A 196 2.76 -8.44 0.92
CA GLY A 196 2.80 -9.14 2.19
C GLY A 196 3.90 -8.57 3.08
N GLN A 197 4.03 -9.11 4.31
CA GLN A 197 5.02 -8.64 5.29
C GLN A 197 6.16 -9.66 5.52
N HIS A 198 6.54 -10.45 4.51
CA HIS A 198 7.58 -11.48 4.63
C HIS A 198 8.75 -11.18 3.71
#